data_f4e414cbbe09232f05202b523ea22e76
#
_entry.id   f4e414cbbe09232f05202b523ea22e76
#
_cell.length_a   1.000
_cell.length_b   1.000
_cell.length_c   1.000
_cell.angle_alpha   90.00
_cell.angle_beta   90.00
_cell.angle_gamma   90.00
#
_symmetry.space_group_name_H-M   'P 1'
#
loop_
_entity.id
_entity.type
_entity.pdbx_description
1 polymer ?
#
loop_
_entity_poly.entity_id
_entity_poly.type
_entity_poly.pdbx_seq_one_letter_code
_entity_poly.pdbx_strand_id
1 'polypeptide(L)'
;LVRAAPIDLETWGDRRDWLKRIAKKRSRTALASGGLEPVVDAGSGGHSVFAAALLGTLRENSEIIEAQALFAPVRRKVVLNADQTPVYSDIRLAGHDGGEFIFAPQ
;
A
#
# COMPACT_ATOMS: atom_id res chain seq x y z
N LEU A 1 0.30 2.92 -7.66
CA LEU A 1 -0.86 2.83 -8.52
C LEU A 1 -0.84 3.91 -9.58
N VAL A 2 -0.96 3.48 -10.79
CA VAL A 2 -1.09 4.42 -11.89
C VAL A 2 -2.55 4.50 -12.29
N ARG A 3 -3.09 5.70 -12.26
CA ARG A 3 -4.46 5.94 -12.70
C ARG A 3 -4.49 6.10 -14.19
N ALA A 4 -5.40 5.42 -14.83
CA ALA A 4 -5.56 5.55 -16.28
C ALA A 4 -6.04 6.94 -16.65
N ALA A 5 -6.81 7.58 -15.77
CA ALA A 5 -7.33 8.92 -16.00
C ALA A 5 -7.24 9.73 -14.72
N PRO A 6 -7.02 11.03 -14.82
CA PRO A 6 -7.02 11.87 -13.63
C PRO A 6 -8.43 11.91 -13.01
N ILE A 7 -8.45 12.06 -11.70
CA ILE A 7 -9.69 12.27 -10.96
C ILE A 7 -9.85 13.79 -10.83
N ASP A 8 -10.91 14.32 -11.38
CA ASP A 8 -11.21 15.74 -11.23
C ASP A 8 -12.18 15.94 -10.06
N LEU A 9 -12.52 17.18 -9.80
CA LEU A 9 -13.38 17.51 -8.68
C LEU A 9 -14.81 17.01 -8.88
N GLU A 10 -15.25 16.86 -10.12
CA GLU A 10 -16.59 16.36 -10.38
C GLU A 10 -16.72 14.89 -10.06
N THR A 11 -15.64 14.13 -10.19
CA THR A 11 -15.63 12.70 -9.91
C THR A 11 -15.24 12.38 -8.47
N TRP A 12 -15.01 13.38 -7.65
CA TRP A 12 -14.57 13.16 -6.27
C TRP A 12 -15.56 12.33 -5.47
N GLY A 13 -16.86 12.58 -5.67
CA GLY A 13 -17.89 11.80 -5.03
C GLY A 13 -17.89 10.35 -5.49
N ASP A 14 -17.65 10.11 -6.77
CA ASP A 14 -17.56 8.76 -7.32
C ASP A 14 -16.39 7.99 -6.72
N ARG A 15 -15.26 8.67 -6.54
CA ARG A 15 -14.11 8.04 -5.90
C ARG A 15 -14.42 7.65 -4.45
N ARG A 16 -15.09 8.51 -3.73
CA ARG A 16 -15.48 8.23 -2.35
C ARG A 16 -16.44 7.05 -2.29
N ASP A 17 -17.41 7.00 -3.19
CA ASP A 17 -18.35 5.90 -3.25
C ASP A 17 -17.65 4.59 -3.63
N TRP A 18 -16.70 4.66 -4.55
CA TRP A 18 -15.90 3.50 -4.92
C TRP A 18 -15.12 2.97 -3.73
N LEU A 19 -14.48 3.86 -2.96
CA LEU A 19 -13.74 3.45 -1.76
C LEU A 19 -14.66 2.77 -0.75
N LYS A 20 -15.87 3.28 -0.57
CA LYS A 20 -16.83 2.67 0.33
C LYS A 20 -17.23 1.27 -0.14
N ARG A 21 -17.40 1.09 -1.44
CA ARG A 21 -17.76 -0.22 -1.98
C ARG A 21 -16.65 -1.24 -1.78
N ILE A 22 -15.42 -0.89 -2.09
CA ILE A 22 -14.32 -1.84 -1.94
C ILE A 22 -14.00 -2.14 -0.48
N ALA A 23 -14.25 -1.19 0.41
CA ALA A 23 -14.03 -1.39 1.83
C ALA A 23 -15.00 -2.40 2.44
N LYS A 24 -16.16 -2.60 1.81
CA LYS A 24 -17.16 -3.56 2.28
C LYS A 24 -16.88 -4.98 1.81
N LYS A 25 -16.08 -5.15 0.78
CA LYS A 25 -15.77 -6.46 0.23
C LYS A 25 -14.66 -7.11 1.07
N ARG A 26 -14.68 -8.44 1.09
CA ARG A 26 -13.65 -9.18 1.81
C ARG A 26 -12.29 -8.92 1.17
N SER A 27 -11.33 -8.58 2.01
CA SER A 27 -9.96 -8.34 1.57
C SER A 27 -9.02 -9.32 2.28
N ARG A 28 -8.23 -10.03 1.49
CA ARG A 28 -7.19 -10.92 1.98
C ARG A 28 -5.94 -10.64 1.18
N THR A 29 -5.19 -9.64 1.63
CA THR A 29 -4.00 -9.18 0.93
C THR A 29 -2.80 -9.23 1.85
N ALA A 30 -1.62 -9.23 1.24
CA ALA A 30 -0.38 -9.23 1.98
C ALA A 30 0.59 -8.24 1.36
N LEU A 31 1.28 -7.51 2.22
CA LEU A 31 2.39 -6.67 1.84
C LEU A 31 3.63 -7.31 2.42
N ALA A 32 4.51 -7.81 1.56
CA ALA A 32 5.71 -8.52 1.98
C ALA A 32 6.95 -7.68 1.70
N SER A 33 7.92 -7.77 2.60
CA SER A 33 9.15 -6.97 2.52
C SER A 33 10.06 -7.37 1.35
N GLY A 34 9.90 -8.57 0.83
CA GLY A 34 10.68 -9.06 -0.29
C GLY A 34 10.31 -10.49 -0.62
N GLY A 35 10.95 -11.04 -1.64
CA GLY A 35 10.77 -12.42 -2.02
C GLY A 35 11.77 -13.32 -1.33
N LEU A 36 12.70 -13.88 -2.12
CA LEU A 36 13.71 -14.80 -1.58
C LEU A 36 14.98 -14.09 -1.14
N GLU A 37 15.13 -12.82 -1.46
CA GLU A 37 16.31 -12.05 -1.06
C GLU A 37 16.32 -11.81 0.45
N PRO A 38 17.50 -11.66 1.05
CA PRO A 38 17.60 -11.38 2.49
C PRO A 38 16.93 -10.05 2.86
N VAL A 39 16.33 -10.02 4.01
CA VAL A 39 15.73 -8.80 4.57
C VAL A 39 16.81 -7.95 5.20
N VAL A 40 16.84 -6.67 4.85
CA VAL A 40 17.81 -5.73 5.40
C VAL A 40 17.22 -5.05 6.63
N ASP A 41 17.93 -5.20 7.76
CA ASP A 41 17.47 -4.67 9.04
C ASP A 41 18.03 -3.28 9.37
N ALA A 42 18.95 -2.77 8.60
CA ALA A 42 19.63 -1.50 8.88
C ALA A 42 18.84 -0.32 8.32
N GLY A 43 17.63 -0.14 8.81
CA GLY A 43 16.81 1.00 8.43
C GLY A 43 16.94 2.15 9.43
N SER A 44 16.23 3.24 9.16
CA SER A 44 16.21 4.41 10.01
C SER A 44 15.44 4.15 11.30
N GLY A 45 15.90 4.73 12.41
CA GLY A 45 15.17 4.68 13.67
C GLY A 45 15.09 3.30 14.31
N GLY A 46 16.04 2.41 14.01
CA GLY A 46 16.04 1.06 14.57
C GLY A 46 15.09 0.09 13.88
N HIS A 47 14.49 0.51 12.77
CA HIS A 47 13.59 -0.35 12.00
C HIS A 47 14.31 -0.96 10.80
N SER A 48 13.76 -2.03 10.25
CA SER A 48 14.22 -2.52 8.96
C SER A 48 13.95 -1.45 7.88
N VAL A 49 14.61 -1.58 6.74
CA VAL A 49 14.38 -0.68 5.61
C VAL A 49 12.91 -0.70 5.20
N PHE A 50 12.32 -1.88 5.14
CA PHE A 50 10.90 -2.03 4.80
C PHE A 50 10.00 -1.35 5.84
N ALA A 51 10.22 -1.61 7.11
CA ALA A 51 9.39 -1.02 8.17
C ALA A 51 9.53 0.50 8.20
N ALA A 52 10.74 1.02 8.03
CA ALA A 52 10.96 2.47 7.97
C ALA A 52 10.22 3.09 6.79
N ALA A 53 10.25 2.43 5.63
CA ALA A 53 9.55 2.91 4.44
C ALA A 53 8.03 2.92 4.65
N LEU A 54 7.49 1.87 5.24
CA LEU A 54 6.06 1.78 5.50
C LEU A 54 5.60 2.84 6.49
N LEU A 55 6.31 2.96 7.61
CA LEU A 55 5.98 3.96 8.64
C LEU A 55 6.09 5.38 8.09
N GLY A 56 7.14 5.66 7.32
CA GLY A 56 7.32 6.97 6.71
C GLY A 56 6.19 7.31 5.74
N THR A 57 5.81 6.35 4.93
CA THR A 57 4.74 6.55 3.96
C THR A 57 3.40 6.81 4.67
N LEU A 58 3.12 6.06 5.74
CA LEU A 58 1.90 6.27 6.52
C LEU A 58 1.88 7.65 7.17
N ARG A 59 3.04 8.11 7.69
CA ARG A 59 3.12 9.43 8.31
C ARG A 59 2.94 10.56 7.31
N GLU A 60 3.44 10.38 6.10
CA GLU A 60 3.33 11.38 5.04
C GLU A 60 1.95 11.42 4.39
N ASN A 61 1.15 10.38 4.60
CA ASN A 61 -0.15 10.29 3.96
C ASN A 61 -1.15 11.26 4.58
N SER A 62 -1.70 12.12 3.77
CA SER A 62 -2.69 13.12 4.19
C SER A 62 -4.08 12.86 3.63
N GLU A 63 -4.27 11.76 2.95
CA GLU A 63 -5.51 11.45 2.24
C GLU A 63 -6.03 10.07 2.62
N ILE A 64 -7.30 9.84 2.29
CA ILE A 64 -7.85 8.48 2.39
C ILE A 64 -7.43 7.74 1.13
N ILE A 65 -6.66 6.66 1.29
CA ILE A 65 -6.17 5.89 0.16
C ILE A 65 -6.35 4.39 0.41
N GLU A 66 -6.47 3.66 -0.66
CA GLU A 66 -6.47 2.20 -0.61
C GLU A 66 -5.05 1.66 -0.48
N ALA A 67 -4.93 0.44 0.03
CA ALA A 67 -3.62 -0.18 0.27
C ALA A 67 -2.78 -0.28 -1.01
N GLN A 68 -3.41 -0.52 -2.15
CA GLN A 68 -2.70 -0.58 -3.43
C GLN A 68 -1.98 0.73 -3.73
N ALA A 69 -2.62 1.85 -3.47
CA ALA A 69 -2.00 3.17 -3.69
C ALA A 69 -0.90 3.46 -2.68
N LEU A 70 -1.06 2.98 -1.45
CA LEU A 70 -0.04 3.15 -0.42
C LEU A 70 1.23 2.36 -0.77
N PHE A 71 1.08 1.22 -1.41
CA PHE A 71 2.19 0.34 -1.72
C PHE A 71 3.25 0.97 -2.62
N ALA A 72 2.84 1.76 -3.61
CA ALA A 72 3.79 2.30 -4.60
C ALA A 72 4.92 3.11 -3.98
N PRO A 73 4.67 4.10 -3.10
CA PRO A 73 5.76 4.81 -2.46
C PRO A 73 6.57 3.94 -1.49
N VAL A 74 5.96 2.98 -0.83
CA VAL A 74 6.70 2.06 0.04
C VAL A 74 7.69 1.25 -0.79
N ARG A 75 7.24 0.68 -1.89
CA ARG A 75 8.10 -0.09 -2.77
C ARG A 75 9.27 0.74 -3.28
N ARG A 76 9.00 1.96 -3.72
CA ARG A 76 10.05 2.84 -4.24
C ARG A 76 11.11 3.11 -3.18
N LYS A 77 10.70 3.42 -1.96
CA LYS A 77 11.64 3.71 -0.88
C LYS A 77 12.51 2.50 -0.56
N VAL A 78 11.94 1.30 -0.57
CA VAL A 78 12.71 0.09 -0.28
C VAL A 78 13.68 -0.21 -1.40
N VAL A 79 13.24 -0.18 -2.65
CA VAL A 79 14.08 -0.48 -3.80
C VAL A 79 15.29 0.46 -3.89
N LEU A 80 15.10 1.73 -3.53
CA LEU A 80 16.18 2.70 -3.56
C LEU A 80 17.19 2.53 -2.41
N ASN A 81 16.81 1.89 -1.32
CA ASN A 81 17.63 1.83 -0.11
C ASN A 81 18.08 0.42 0.28
N ALA A 82 17.62 -0.59 -0.44
CA ALA A 82 17.97 -1.97 -0.12
C ALA A 82 17.85 -2.82 -1.38
N ASP A 83 18.53 -3.96 -1.36
CA ASP A 83 18.42 -4.94 -2.45
C ASP A 83 17.24 -5.87 -2.18
N GLN A 84 16.06 -5.27 -2.11
CA GLN A 84 14.81 -5.95 -1.85
C GLN A 84 13.74 -5.39 -2.77
N THR A 85 12.77 -6.22 -3.14
CA THR A 85 11.63 -5.79 -3.92
C THR A 85 10.36 -6.20 -3.19
N PRO A 86 9.73 -5.29 -2.46
CA PRO A 86 8.47 -5.60 -1.78
C PRO A 86 7.37 -5.97 -2.77
N VAL A 87 6.47 -6.80 -2.32
CA VAL A 87 5.36 -7.28 -3.13
C VAL A 87 4.05 -7.05 -2.38
N TYR A 88 3.05 -6.60 -3.09
CA TYR A 88 1.68 -6.49 -2.57
C TYR A 88 0.77 -7.30 -3.47
N SER A 89 0.03 -8.23 -2.88
CA SER A 89 -0.87 -9.08 -3.65
C SER A 89 -1.97 -9.63 -2.77
N ASP A 90 -3.03 -10.13 -3.40
CA ASP A 90 -4.01 -10.91 -2.67
C ASP A 90 -3.43 -12.27 -2.29
N ILE A 91 -3.92 -12.79 -1.17
CA ILE A 91 -3.48 -14.11 -0.69
C ILE A 91 -4.32 -15.16 -1.40
N ARG A 92 -3.64 -15.99 -2.17
CA ARG A 92 -4.28 -17.00 -2.99
C ARG A 92 -5.05 -18.00 -2.13
N LEU A 93 -6.27 -18.29 -2.54
CA LEU A 93 -7.15 -19.27 -1.89
C LEU A 93 -7.51 -18.90 -0.44
N ALA A 94 -7.38 -17.66 -0.06
CA ALA A 94 -7.71 -17.20 1.29
C ALA A 94 -9.08 -16.52 1.39
N GLY A 95 -9.82 -16.48 0.29
CA GLY A 95 -11.17 -15.89 0.31
C GLY A 95 -11.20 -14.42 -0.05
N HIS A 96 -10.17 -13.93 -0.72
CA HIS A 96 -10.18 -12.54 -1.20
C HIS A 96 -11.31 -12.36 -2.21
N ASP A 97 -12.05 -11.26 -2.07
CA ASP A 97 -13.22 -10.98 -2.91
C ASP A 97 -13.20 -9.55 -3.45
N GLY A 98 -12.03 -9.10 -3.87
CA GLY A 98 -11.87 -7.82 -4.52
C GLY A 98 -11.91 -6.62 -3.59
N GLY A 99 -11.88 -6.83 -2.30
CA GLY A 99 -11.83 -5.73 -1.34
C GLY A 99 -10.43 -5.16 -1.20
N GLU A 100 -10.35 -4.03 -0.50
CA GLU A 100 -9.09 -3.38 -0.19
C GLU A 100 -9.15 -2.79 1.20
N PHE A 101 -8.01 -2.75 1.86
CA PHE A 101 -7.88 -1.98 3.08
C PHE A 101 -7.79 -0.50 2.73
N ILE A 102 -8.43 0.31 3.56
CA ILE A 102 -8.46 1.76 3.37
C ILE A 102 -7.72 2.39 4.53
N PHE A 103 -6.79 3.26 4.22
CA PHE A 103 -6.03 4.00 5.23
C PHE A 103 -6.46 5.45 5.23
N ALA A 104 -6.77 5.95 6.41
CA ALA A 104 -7.17 7.33 6.59
C ALA A 104 -6.21 8.01 7.57
N PRO A 105 -5.83 9.26 7.33
CA PRO A 105 -5.00 10.00 8.29
C PRO A 105 -5.80 10.28 9.54
N GLN A 106 -5.10 10.40 10.66
CA GLN A 106 -5.71 10.75 11.92
C GLN A 106 -5.94 12.25 12.04
#